data_d4581b4e7c62fcaca03fa1071d0eee39
#
_entry.id   d4581b4e7c62fcaca03fa1071d0eee39
#
_cell.length_a   1.000
_cell.length_b   1.000
_cell.length_c   1.000
_cell.angle_alpha   90.00
_cell.angle_beta   90.00
_cell.angle_gamma   90.00
#
_symmetry.space_group_name_H-M   'P 1'
#
loop_
_entity.id
_entity.type
_entity.pdbx_description
1 polymer ?
#
loop_
_entity_poly.entity_id
_entity_poly.type
_entity_poly.pdbx_seq_one_letter_code
_entity_poly.pdbx_strand_id
1 'polypeptide(L)'
;DIYQVYGYKTLPTSNLYAFSIERSHQLMHDNSQIGMIIPISAFANSSMEELQQLFKSEFGRMYISTFHQRPAQLSDGVLQRLSIFITTKHNSEHTIFTTGINRWYTETRDKLFCLLSYVESPQIYQPHFVKLGSKIEVDIFNKYVLHTPIRCYIGGNDNPNNSLYYRTAGGGYWVTFLNAEFDCVSVSNKHTVIREEVIAKALSAALNSNLFWWYYSINFDLFNFKDYMIFGFQFTYTDQKSLDSIIKLSDQMETSLRTNAIYYSINSVTNGLNETVTYQKFKSKEIMDAIDKELTKVYEFTEEELDFIINYDIKYRMGDELNE
;
A
#
# COMPACT_ATOMS: atom_id res chain seq x y z
N ASP A 1 0.74 -31.90 21.64
CA ASP A 1 0.34 -30.49 21.81
C ASP A 1 -0.27 -30.29 23.18
N ILE A 2 0.36 -29.42 23.99
CA ILE A 2 -0.05 -29.21 25.40
C ILE A 2 -1.16 -28.14 25.48
N TYR A 3 -1.25 -27.25 24.49
CA TYR A 3 -2.23 -26.17 24.47
C TYR A 3 -3.07 -26.25 23.20
N GLN A 4 -4.38 -26.29 23.37
CA GLN A 4 -5.33 -26.18 22.29
C GLN A 4 -6.21 -24.94 22.53
N VAL A 5 -6.35 -24.10 21.51
CA VAL A 5 -7.19 -22.91 21.56
C VAL A 5 -8.51 -23.24 20.87
N TYR A 6 -9.62 -23.10 21.59
CA TYR A 6 -10.96 -23.40 21.08
C TYR A 6 -11.90 -22.21 21.27
N GLY A 7 -12.87 -22.10 20.40
CA GLY A 7 -14.00 -21.19 20.55
C GLY A 7 -13.72 -19.72 20.25
N TYR A 8 -12.57 -19.40 19.63
CA TYR A 8 -12.26 -18.05 19.18
C TYR A 8 -12.67 -17.85 17.72
N LYS A 9 -13.32 -16.73 17.42
CA LYS A 9 -13.63 -16.30 16.04
C LYS A 9 -12.35 -16.04 15.24
N THR A 10 -11.32 -15.54 15.91
CA THR A 10 -10.02 -15.20 15.32
C THR A 10 -9.09 -16.40 15.11
N LEU A 11 -9.53 -17.63 15.39
CA LEU A 11 -8.72 -18.84 15.25
C LEU A 11 -8.04 -19.00 13.87
N PRO A 12 -8.71 -18.69 12.73
CA PRO A 12 -8.09 -18.81 11.42
C PRO A 12 -6.87 -17.90 11.21
N THR A 13 -6.73 -16.79 11.96
CA THR A 13 -5.56 -15.92 11.89
C THR A 13 -4.27 -16.60 12.34
N SER A 14 -4.38 -17.69 13.11
CA SER A 14 -3.25 -18.43 13.70
C SER A 14 -2.27 -17.53 14.47
N ASN A 15 -2.76 -16.47 15.10
CA ASN A 15 -1.93 -15.44 15.71
C ASN A 15 -2.31 -15.12 17.14
N LEU A 16 -1.33 -15.22 18.06
CA LEU A 16 -1.55 -15.07 19.49
C LEU A 16 -2.10 -13.69 19.89
N TYR A 17 -1.68 -12.62 19.25
CA TYR A 17 -2.20 -11.29 19.59
C TYR A 17 -3.68 -11.15 19.19
N ALA A 18 -4.13 -11.82 18.12
CA ALA A 18 -5.53 -11.81 17.73
C ALA A 18 -6.40 -12.52 18.78
N PHE A 19 -5.95 -13.67 19.29
CA PHE A 19 -6.61 -14.36 20.40
C PHE A 19 -6.65 -13.52 21.69
N SER A 20 -5.54 -12.82 21.98
CA SER A 20 -5.45 -11.94 23.15
C SER A 20 -6.43 -10.77 23.05
N ILE A 21 -6.60 -10.18 21.86
CA ILE A 21 -7.57 -9.10 21.60
C ILE A 21 -9.00 -9.62 21.81
N GLU A 22 -9.34 -10.75 21.20
CA GLU A 22 -10.68 -11.35 21.33
C GLU A 22 -10.96 -11.70 22.80
N ARG A 23 -10.00 -12.31 23.50
CA ARG A 23 -10.16 -12.62 24.93
C ARG A 23 -10.33 -11.36 25.78
N SER A 24 -9.56 -10.33 25.49
CA SER A 24 -9.69 -9.05 26.18
C SER A 24 -11.09 -8.45 25.98
N HIS A 25 -11.60 -8.49 24.73
CA HIS A 25 -12.97 -8.05 24.45
C HIS A 25 -14.02 -8.83 25.25
N GLN A 26 -13.90 -10.16 25.34
CA GLN A 26 -14.80 -11.00 26.14
C GLN A 26 -14.80 -10.65 27.64
N LEU A 27 -13.67 -10.15 28.16
CA LEU A 27 -13.51 -9.75 29.54
C LEU A 27 -13.92 -8.30 29.83
N MET A 28 -14.14 -7.49 28.80
CA MET A 28 -14.54 -6.08 28.94
C MET A 28 -15.98 -5.99 29.47
N HIS A 29 -16.22 -5.04 30.36
CA HIS A 29 -17.55 -4.55 30.70
C HIS A 29 -18.02 -3.50 29.68
N ASP A 30 -19.32 -3.27 29.64
CA ASP A 30 -19.90 -2.17 28.85
C ASP A 30 -19.27 -0.83 29.27
N ASN A 31 -18.99 0.03 28.30
CA ASN A 31 -18.27 1.31 28.45
C ASN A 31 -16.80 1.20 28.87
N SER A 32 -16.23 0.00 28.93
CA SER A 32 -14.78 -0.18 29.11
C SER A 32 -14.01 0.25 27.85
N GLN A 33 -12.74 0.57 28.05
CA GLN A 33 -11.81 0.87 26.97
C GLN A 33 -10.66 -0.12 26.96
N ILE A 34 -10.12 -0.39 25.78
CA ILE A 34 -8.92 -1.17 25.58
C ILE A 34 -7.98 -0.43 24.62
N GLY A 35 -6.69 -0.50 24.86
CA GLY A 35 -5.65 -0.01 23.97
C GLY A 35 -4.52 -1.02 23.90
N MET A 36 -4.02 -1.27 22.68
CA MET A 36 -2.88 -2.16 22.47
C MET A 36 -1.96 -1.62 21.37
N ILE A 37 -0.70 -2.03 21.44
CA ILE A 37 0.31 -1.86 20.38
C ILE A 37 0.45 -3.21 19.69
N ILE A 38 0.19 -3.26 18.40
CA ILE A 38 0.18 -4.49 17.60
C ILE A 38 0.82 -4.27 16.23
N PRO A 39 1.23 -5.31 15.52
CA PRO A 39 1.71 -5.17 14.15
C PRO A 39 0.67 -4.54 13.23
N ILE A 40 1.13 -3.71 12.29
CA ILE A 40 0.27 -3.08 11.27
C ILE A 40 -0.55 -4.11 10.47
N SER A 41 -0.04 -5.33 10.33
CA SER A 41 -0.72 -6.43 9.62
C SER A 41 -2.11 -6.74 10.17
N ALA A 42 -2.36 -6.47 11.46
CA ALA A 42 -3.67 -6.63 12.07
C ALA A 42 -4.77 -5.87 11.32
N PHE A 43 -4.45 -4.71 10.78
CA PHE A 43 -5.38 -3.82 10.08
C PHE A 43 -5.24 -3.85 8.55
N ALA A 44 -4.13 -4.36 8.02
CA ALA A 44 -3.76 -4.19 6.62
C ALA A 44 -3.49 -5.51 5.86
N ASN A 45 -3.52 -6.66 6.51
CA ASN A 45 -3.22 -7.93 5.87
C ASN A 45 -4.49 -8.81 5.79
N SER A 46 -4.72 -9.42 4.64
CA SER A 46 -5.88 -10.30 4.40
C SER A 46 -5.90 -11.55 5.30
N SER A 47 -4.74 -12.00 5.81
CA SER A 47 -4.68 -13.11 6.77
C SER A 47 -5.26 -12.77 8.15
N MET A 48 -5.62 -11.51 8.39
CA MET A 48 -6.22 -11.02 9.65
C MET A 48 -7.70 -10.65 9.47
N GLU A 49 -8.35 -11.15 8.43
CA GLU A 49 -9.73 -10.79 8.10
C GLU A 49 -10.69 -11.03 9.28
N GLU A 50 -10.59 -12.16 9.96
CA GLU A 50 -11.45 -12.48 11.11
C GLU A 50 -11.27 -11.50 12.27
N LEU A 51 -10.02 -11.07 12.51
CA LEU A 51 -9.74 -10.03 13.50
C LEU A 51 -10.30 -8.67 13.05
N GLN A 52 -10.19 -8.36 11.77
CA GLN A 52 -10.72 -7.12 11.20
C GLN A 52 -12.25 -7.10 11.27
N GLN A 53 -12.90 -8.22 11.01
CA GLN A 53 -14.35 -8.37 11.20
C GLN A 53 -14.75 -8.22 12.66
N LEU A 54 -13.99 -8.82 13.59
CA LEU A 54 -14.22 -8.67 15.03
C LEU A 54 -14.17 -7.19 15.44
N PHE A 55 -13.17 -6.44 14.99
CA PHE A 55 -13.07 -5.00 15.24
C PHE A 55 -14.28 -4.24 14.71
N LYS A 56 -14.80 -4.59 13.53
CA LYS A 56 -15.94 -3.92 12.91
C LYS A 56 -17.29 -4.27 13.53
N SER A 57 -17.42 -5.47 14.11
CA SER A 57 -18.71 -5.97 14.61
C SER A 57 -18.90 -5.82 16.12
N GLU A 58 -17.80 -5.90 16.90
CA GLU A 58 -17.87 -6.06 18.35
C GLU A 58 -17.33 -4.86 19.13
N PHE A 59 -16.57 -3.97 18.47
CA PHE A 59 -16.01 -2.79 19.12
C PHE A 59 -16.79 -1.53 18.70
N GLY A 60 -16.80 -0.53 19.58
CA GLY A 60 -17.46 0.75 19.35
C GLY A 60 -16.56 1.76 18.64
N ARG A 61 -16.48 2.98 19.17
CA ARG A 61 -15.60 4.01 18.62
C ARG A 61 -14.14 3.59 18.75
N MET A 62 -13.41 3.62 17.63
CA MET A 62 -12.03 3.16 17.54
C MET A 62 -11.12 4.21 16.93
N TYR A 63 -9.95 4.41 17.53
CA TYR A 63 -8.86 5.23 17.03
C TYR A 63 -7.67 4.33 16.70
N ILE A 64 -7.18 4.40 15.46
CA ILE A 64 -6.04 3.61 14.97
C ILE A 64 -4.96 4.57 14.48
N SER A 65 -3.81 4.57 15.13
CA SER A 65 -2.61 5.26 14.67
C SER A 65 -1.57 4.27 14.18
N THR A 66 -0.98 4.55 13.01
CA THR A 66 -0.05 3.66 12.33
C THR A 66 1.32 4.29 12.23
N PHE A 67 2.36 3.50 12.54
CA PHE A 67 3.74 3.97 12.65
C PHE A 67 4.67 3.12 11.77
N HIS A 68 5.46 3.81 10.95
CA HIS A 68 6.51 3.16 10.19
C HIS A 68 7.73 2.88 11.07
N GLN A 69 8.58 1.94 10.65
CA GLN A 69 9.78 1.55 11.38
C GLN A 69 11.03 2.37 11.00
N ARG A 70 10.90 3.29 10.05
CA ARG A 70 11.98 4.17 9.54
C ARG A 70 11.42 5.56 9.23
N PRO A 71 12.21 6.62 9.40
CA PRO A 71 13.61 6.68 9.88
C PRO A 71 13.80 6.21 11.32
N ALA A 72 12.85 6.51 12.26
CA ALA A 72 12.92 6.08 13.66
C ALA A 72 11.88 4.99 13.98
N GLN A 73 12.16 4.20 15.01
CA GLN A 73 11.30 3.10 15.49
C GLN A 73 10.39 3.58 16.64
N LEU A 74 9.18 3.01 16.72
CA LEU A 74 8.27 3.30 17.83
C LEU A 74 8.80 2.76 19.17
N SER A 75 9.42 1.58 19.14
CA SER A 75 10.12 0.96 20.27
C SER A 75 11.53 0.58 19.87
N ASP A 76 12.51 0.84 20.75
CA ASP A 76 13.91 0.57 20.47
C ASP A 76 14.16 -0.92 20.20
N GLY A 77 14.89 -1.21 19.15
CA GLY A 77 15.19 -2.57 18.71
C GLY A 77 14.06 -3.31 18.00
N VAL A 78 12.88 -2.70 17.83
CA VAL A 78 11.75 -3.32 17.15
C VAL A 78 11.68 -2.84 15.70
N LEU A 79 12.27 -3.63 14.79
CA LEU A 79 12.24 -3.40 13.34
C LEU A 79 10.91 -3.86 12.73
N GLN A 80 9.80 -3.34 13.24
CA GLN A 80 8.46 -3.70 12.78
C GLN A 80 7.58 -2.45 12.67
N ARG A 81 6.72 -2.43 11.66
CA ARG A 81 5.66 -1.41 11.55
C ARG A 81 4.57 -1.76 12.55
N LEU A 82 4.18 -0.80 13.35
CA LEU A 82 3.25 -0.98 14.45
C LEU A 82 2.03 -0.09 14.29
N SER A 83 0.93 -0.53 14.86
CA SER A 83 -0.25 0.29 15.07
C SER A 83 -0.59 0.33 16.56
N ILE A 84 -1.06 1.47 17.02
CA ILE A 84 -1.69 1.62 18.32
C ILE A 84 -3.18 1.80 18.06
N PHE A 85 -4.01 0.99 18.69
CA PHE A 85 -5.43 1.23 18.69
C PHE A 85 -5.96 1.47 20.10
N ILE A 86 -6.97 2.31 20.20
CA ILE A 86 -7.75 2.56 21.40
C ILE A 86 -9.21 2.46 21.00
N THR A 87 -9.98 1.64 21.72
CA THR A 87 -11.40 1.43 21.39
C THR A 87 -12.24 1.20 22.64
N THR A 88 -13.54 1.43 22.52
CA THR A 88 -14.53 1.09 23.53
C THR A 88 -15.15 -0.26 23.20
N LYS A 89 -15.71 -0.94 24.20
CA LYS A 89 -16.65 -2.03 23.94
C LYS A 89 -17.88 -1.46 23.25
N HIS A 90 -18.52 -2.26 22.39
CA HIS A 90 -19.65 -1.85 21.59
C HIS A 90 -20.74 -1.16 22.44
N ASN A 91 -20.98 0.08 22.13
CA ASN A 91 -22.19 0.82 22.43
C ASN A 91 -22.68 1.37 21.10
N SER A 92 -23.84 1.88 20.96
CA SER A 92 -24.56 2.22 19.72
C SER A 92 -23.79 3.02 18.65
N GLU A 93 -22.57 3.46 18.88
CA GLU A 93 -21.74 4.24 17.97
C GLU A 93 -20.54 3.42 17.48
N HIS A 94 -20.58 2.99 16.23
CA HIS A 94 -19.48 2.34 15.57
C HIS A 94 -18.82 3.31 14.59
N THR A 95 -17.72 3.94 15.01
CA THR A 95 -16.98 4.91 14.20
C THR A 95 -15.49 4.65 14.30
N ILE A 96 -14.81 4.62 13.18
CA ILE A 96 -13.38 4.34 13.10
C ILE A 96 -12.65 5.60 12.63
N PHE A 97 -11.66 6.01 13.41
CA PHE A 97 -10.74 7.10 13.11
C PHE A 97 -9.35 6.55 12.86
N THR A 98 -8.72 6.98 11.77
CA THR A 98 -7.38 6.53 11.42
C THR A 98 -6.42 7.70 11.26
N THR A 99 -5.14 7.44 11.41
CA THR A 99 -4.09 8.32 10.91
C THR A 99 -3.53 7.77 9.61
N GLY A 100 -2.86 8.60 8.82
CA GLY A 100 -1.91 8.11 7.83
C GLY A 100 -0.76 7.32 8.47
N ILE A 101 0.21 6.88 7.66
CA ILE A 101 1.42 6.24 8.18
C ILE A 101 2.35 7.31 8.75
N ASN A 102 2.49 7.33 10.06
CA ASN A 102 3.36 8.29 10.75
C ASN A 102 4.83 7.88 10.60
N ARG A 103 5.66 8.81 10.15
CA ARG A 103 7.11 8.71 10.05
C ARG A 103 7.74 9.89 10.77
N TRP A 104 8.85 9.66 11.47
CA TRP A 104 9.54 10.70 12.23
C TRP A 104 11.03 10.40 12.31
N TYR A 105 11.80 11.44 12.62
CA TYR A 105 13.19 11.32 12.99
C TYR A 105 13.33 11.29 14.52
N THR A 106 14.40 10.70 15.03
CA THR A 106 14.64 10.53 16.47
C THR A 106 14.52 11.84 17.25
N GLU A 107 14.95 12.95 16.67
CA GLU A 107 14.94 14.30 17.26
C GLU A 107 13.52 14.84 17.47
N THR A 108 12.53 14.31 16.76
CA THR A 108 11.13 14.76 16.86
C THR A 108 10.25 13.81 17.66
N ARG A 109 10.83 12.78 18.28
CA ARG A 109 10.10 11.71 18.98
C ARG A 109 9.16 12.25 20.07
N ASP A 110 9.61 13.23 20.84
CA ASP A 110 8.85 13.81 21.96
C ASP A 110 7.52 14.44 21.52
N LYS A 111 7.42 14.85 20.25
CA LYS A 111 6.22 15.45 19.67
C LYS A 111 5.34 14.46 18.91
N LEU A 112 5.77 13.21 18.74
CA LEU A 112 5.14 12.24 17.86
C LEU A 112 3.62 12.11 18.13
N PHE A 113 3.24 11.88 19.36
CA PHE A 113 1.84 11.67 19.72
C PHE A 113 1.01 12.96 19.70
N CYS A 114 1.62 14.12 19.92
CA CYS A 114 0.94 15.41 19.84
C CYS A 114 0.63 15.83 18.40
N LEU A 115 1.33 15.27 17.42
CA LEU A 115 1.19 15.61 16.00
C LEU A 115 0.28 14.62 15.25
N LEU A 116 -0.30 13.65 15.92
CA LEU A 116 -1.21 12.71 15.29
C LEU A 116 -2.48 13.42 14.80
N SER A 117 -2.79 13.26 13.53
CA SER A 117 -4.02 13.74 12.92
C SER A 117 -4.93 12.56 12.59
N TYR A 118 -6.13 12.58 13.10
CA TYR A 118 -7.13 11.56 12.87
C TYR A 118 -8.24 12.08 11.97
N VAL A 119 -8.67 11.25 11.04
CA VAL A 119 -9.88 11.47 10.27
C VAL A 119 -10.81 10.27 10.42
N GLU A 120 -12.09 10.50 10.28
CA GLU A 120 -13.07 9.42 10.19
C GLU A 120 -12.79 8.61 8.92
N SER A 121 -12.53 7.31 9.09
CA SER A 121 -12.21 6.42 7.98
C SER A 121 -13.49 6.02 7.25
N PRO A 122 -13.56 6.22 5.92
CA PRO A 122 -14.68 5.70 5.14
C PRO A 122 -14.70 4.17 5.24
N GLN A 123 -15.80 3.61 5.78
CA GLN A 123 -15.97 2.18 6.02
C GLN A 123 -16.36 1.41 4.75
N ILE A 124 -15.91 1.85 3.58
CA ILE A 124 -16.32 1.29 2.30
C ILE A 124 -15.67 -0.06 2.07
N TYR A 125 -16.47 -1.12 2.17
CA TYR A 125 -16.37 -2.44 1.51
C TYR A 125 -15.02 -3.18 1.44
N GLN A 126 -13.99 -2.74 2.13
CA GLN A 126 -12.73 -3.48 2.20
C GLN A 126 -12.63 -4.26 3.52
N PRO A 127 -12.13 -5.49 3.51
CA PRO A 127 -11.92 -6.24 4.75
C PRO A 127 -10.95 -5.52 5.69
N HIS A 128 -9.90 -4.90 5.15
CA HIS A 128 -8.88 -4.17 5.92
C HIS A 128 -9.25 -2.69 6.17
N PHE A 129 -8.51 -2.06 7.05
CA PHE A 129 -8.70 -0.65 7.42
C PHE A 129 -7.78 0.23 6.59
N VAL A 130 -8.33 1.26 5.94
CA VAL A 130 -7.52 2.24 5.22
C VAL A 130 -6.88 3.24 6.19
N LYS A 131 -5.64 3.61 5.93
CA LYS A 131 -4.84 4.51 6.75
C LYS A 131 -4.87 5.93 6.15
N LEU A 132 -5.90 6.70 6.49
CA LEU A 132 -6.06 8.09 6.06
C LEU A 132 -5.81 9.01 7.24
N GLY A 133 -5.07 10.09 7.04
CA GLY A 133 -4.67 11.01 8.10
C GLY A 133 -5.07 12.47 7.86
N SER A 134 -5.76 12.75 6.75
CA SER A 134 -6.18 14.11 6.41
C SER A 134 -7.48 14.11 5.61
N LYS A 135 -8.17 15.26 5.64
CA LYS A 135 -9.41 15.44 4.86
C LYS A 135 -9.16 15.27 3.36
N ILE A 136 -8.04 15.78 2.85
CA ILE A 136 -7.69 15.65 1.42
C ILE A 136 -7.52 14.17 1.01
N GLU A 137 -6.95 13.33 1.87
CA GLU A 137 -6.86 11.88 1.61
C GLU A 137 -8.24 11.21 1.55
N VAL A 138 -9.17 11.64 2.41
CA VAL A 138 -10.57 11.16 2.37
C VAL A 138 -11.24 11.56 1.06
N ASP A 139 -11.05 12.79 0.61
CA ASP A 139 -11.64 13.29 -0.64
C ASP A 139 -11.06 12.57 -1.86
N ILE A 140 -9.74 12.38 -1.92
CA ILE A 140 -9.07 11.57 -2.93
C ILE A 140 -9.60 10.14 -2.91
N PHE A 141 -9.69 9.51 -1.73
CA PHE A 141 -10.15 8.13 -1.59
C PHE A 141 -11.58 7.95 -2.10
N ASN A 142 -12.48 8.87 -1.77
CA ASN A 142 -13.87 8.82 -2.21
C ASN A 142 -14.03 8.91 -3.73
N LYS A 143 -13.20 9.70 -4.41
CA LYS A 143 -13.16 9.75 -5.88
C LYS A 143 -12.53 8.49 -6.45
N TYR A 144 -11.40 8.07 -5.90
CA TYR A 144 -10.62 6.93 -6.36
C TYR A 144 -11.43 5.61 -6.38
N VAL A 145 -12.23 5.34 -5.34
CA VAL A 145 -12.98 4.06 -5.22
C VAL A 145 -14.14 3.92 -6.19
N LEU A 146 -14.51 4.96 -6.93
CA LEU A 146 -15.57 4.93 -7.93
C LEU A 146 -15.15 4.27 -9.25
N HIS A 147 -13.87 3.98 -9.41
CA HIS A 147 -13.30 3.42 -10.63
C HIS A 147 -13.25 1.89 -10.64
N THR A 148 -12.89 1.30 -11.78
CA THR A 148 -12.90 -0.14 -11.99
C THR A 148 -11.60 -0.78 -11.46
N PRO A 149 -11.65 -1.85 -10.66
CA PRO A 149 -10.44 -2.50 -10.18
C PRO A 149 -9.73 -3.26 -11.31
N ILE A 150 -8.39 -3.25 -11.29
CA ILE A 150 -7.54 -3.90 -12.31
C ILE A 150 -7.91 -5.35 -12.56
N ARG A 151 -8.38 -6.09 -11.55
CA ARG A 151 -8.83 -7.49 -11.73
C ARG A 151 -9.85 -7.67 -12.85
N CYS A 152 -10.62 -6.64 -13.19
CA CYS A 152 -11.59 -6.68 -14.29
C CYS A 152 -10.94 -6.67 -15.68
N TYR A 153 -9.67 -6.28 -15.79
CA TYR A 153 -8.89 -6.26 -17.03
C TYR A 153 -8.00 -7.49 -17.22
N ILE A 154 -7.88 -8.35 -16.20
CA ILE A 154 -7.05 -9.56 -16.24
C ILE A 154 -7.69 -10.61 -17.14
N GLY A 155 -6.86 -11.33 -17.87
CA GLY A 155 -7.24 -12.43 -18.76
C GLY A 155 -6.89 -12.16 -20.21
N GLY A 156 -7.25 -13.07 -21.07
CA GLY A 156 -6.92 -13.07 -22.49
C GLY A 156 -5.93 -14.18 -22.85
N ASN A 157 -5.46 -14.16 -24.10
CA ASN A 157 -4.42 -15.08 -24.55
C ASN A 157 -3.08 -14.63 -24.02
N ASP A 158 -2.25 -15.57 -23.61
CA ASP A 158 -0.87 -15.28 -23.19
C ASP A 158 -0.06 -14.73 -24.38
N ASN A 159 0.22 -13.45 -24.31
CA ASN A 159 0.97 -12.71 -25.32
C ASN A 159 1.92 -11.75 -24.57
N PRO A 160 3.21 -11.77 -24.85
CA PRO A 160 4.17 -10.88 -24.21
C PRO A 160 3.76 -9.40 -24.25
N ASN A 161 3.12 -8.96 -25.34
CA ASN A 161 2.68 -7.56 -25.50
C ASN A 161 1.53 -7.18 -24.56
N ASN A 162 0.73 -8.18 -24.10
CA ASN A 162 -0.39 -7.95 -23.20
C ASN A 162 0.00 -8.18 -21.73
N SER A 163 1.27 -8.41 -21.45
CA SER A 163 1.73 -8.79 -20.12
C SER A 163 2.19 -7.59 -19.31
N LEU A 164 1.85 -7.62 -18.05
CA LEU A 164 2.32 -6.70 -17.04
C LEU A 164 3.29 -7.44 -16.11
N TYR A 165 4.55 -7.02 -16.09
CA TYR A 165 5.61 -7.63 -15.30
C TYR A 165 5.87 -6.85 -14.03
N TYR A 166 6.08 -7.55 -12.90
CA TYR A 166 6.35 -6.96 -11.59
C TYR A 166 7.16 -7.92 -10.71
N ARG A 167 7.72 -7.38 -9.60
CA ARG A 167 8.41 -8.17 -8.58
C ARG A 167 7.64 -8.19 -7.28
N THR A 168 7.59 -9.35 -6.64
CA THR A 168 6.93 -9.55 -5.35
C THR A 168 7.82 -9.22 -4.15
N ALA A 169 9.12 -9.05 -4.36
CA ALA A 169 10.09 -8.69 -3.33
C ALA A 169 11.14 -7.71 -3.88
N GLY A 170 11.73 -6.93 -3.00
CA GLY A 170 12.68 -5.88 -3.38
C GLY A 170 11.96 -4.59 -3.82
N GLY A 171 12.71 -3.54 -4.09
CA GLY A 171 12.19 -2.27 -4.60
C GLY A 171 11.78 -1.26 -3.54
N GLY A 172 11.57 -1.66 -2.28
CA GLY A 172 11.29 -0.72 -1.18
C GLY A 172 10.15 0.25 -1.50
N TYR A 173 10.46 1.55 -1.58
CA TYR A 173 9.51 2.61 -1.95
C TYR A 173 9.22 2.70 -3.45
N TRP A 174 9.92 1.93 -4.30
CA TRP A 174 9.94 2.08 -5.74
C TRP A 174 9.56 0.79 -6.46
N VAL A 175 8.36 0.28 -6.19
CA VAL A 175 7.83 -0.87 -6.94
C VAL A 175 7.78 -0.52 -8.43
N THR A 176 8.32 -1.41 -9.26
CA THR A 176 8.48 -1.19 -10.70
C THR A 176 7.59 -2.14 -11.48
N PHE A 177 6.89 -1.60 -12.47
CA PHE A 177 6.06 -2.33 -13.42
C PHE A 177 6.57 -2.10 -14.83
N LEU A 178 6.64 -3.16 -15.63
CA LEU A 178 7.12 -3.14 -17.00
C LEU A 178 6.12 -3.83 -17.93
N ASN A 179 6.15 -3.50 -19.21
CA ASN A 179 5.40 -4.20 -20.26
C ASN A 179 6.24 -5.29 -20.96
N ALA A 180 7.52 -5.39 -20.64
CA ALA A 180 8.40 -6.47 -21.10
C ALA A 180 9.12 -7.12 -19.90
N GLU A 181 9.68 -8.30 -20.11
CA GLU A 181 10.39 -9.05 -19.08
C GLU A 181 11.50 -8.24 -18.41
N PHE A 182 11.76 -8.55 -17.15
CA PHE A 182 12.90 -8.00 -16.44
C PHE A 182 14.21 -8.50 -17.05
N ASP A 183 15.23 -7.63 -17.09
CA ASP A 183 16.52 -7.93 -17.68
C ASP A 183 17.31 -9.04 -16.95
N CYS A 184 16.95 -9.34 -15.70
CA CYS A 184 17.55 -10.41 -14.92
C CYS A 184 16.48 -11.36 -14.35
N VAL A 185 16.79 -12.65 -14.34
CA VAL A 185 15.92 -13.69 -13.80
C VAL A 185 15.88 -13.61 -12.27
N SER A 186 14.71 -13.71 -11.69
CA SER A 186 14.51 -13.79 -10.24
C SER A 186 13.26 -14.61 -9.94
N VAL A 187 13.28 -15.36 -8.85
CA VAL A 187 12.10 -16.07 -8.31
C VAL A 187 10.98 -15.11 -7.90
N SER A 188 11.31 -13.83 -7.70
CA SER A 188 10.35 -12.77 -7.38
C SER A 188 9.68 -12.16 -8.62
N ASN A 189 10.20 -12.43 -9.81
CA ASN A 189 9.60 -11.93 -11.05
C ASN A 189 8.30 -12.66 -11.31
N LYS A 190 7.26 -11.87 -11.57
CA LYS A 190 5.94 -12.35 -11.98
C LYS A 190 5.44 -11.55 -13.15
N HIS A 191 4.47 -12.11 -13.85
CA HIS A 191 3.67 -11.38 -14.81
C HIS A 191 2.19 -11.75 -14.68
N THR A 192 1.35 -10.91 -15.22
CA THR A 192 -0.08 -11.19 -15.40
C THR A 192 -0.52 -10.74 -16.79
N VAL A 193 -1.42 -11.51 -17.38
CA VAL A 193 -1.93 -11.22 -18.73
C VAL A 193 -3.12 -10.29 -18.61
N ILE A 194 -3.10 -9.23 -19.39
CA ILE A 194 -4.17 -8.23 -19.52
C ILE A 194 -4.90 -8.50 -20.86
N ARG A 195 -6.19 -8.26 -20.90
CA ARG A 195 -7.02 -8.60 -22.08
C ARG A 195 -6.55 -7.93 -23.37
N GLU A 196 -6.00 -6.71 -23.29
CA GLU A 196 -5.59 -5.90 -24.43
C GLU A 196 -4.24 -5.24 -24.16
N GLU A 197 -3.37 -5.20 -25.19
CA GLU A 197 -2.05 -4.55 -25.11
C GLU A 197 -2.14 -3.07 -24.71
N VAL A 198 -3.09 -2.35 -25.29
CA VAL A 198 -3.33 -0.94 -25.01
C VAL A 198 -3.61 -0.71 -23.52
N ILE A 199 -4.42 -1.58 -22.93
CA ILE A 199 -4.75 -1.53 -21.50
C ILE A 199 -3.54 -1.94 -20.65
N ALA A 200 -2.76 -2.94 -21.06
CA ALA A 200 -1.56 -3.36 -20.34
C ALA A 200 -0.55 -2.20 -20.21
N LYS A 201 -0.33 -1.45 -21.28
CA LYS A 201 0.52 -0.25 -21.28
C LYS A 201 -0.03 0.85 -20.37
N ALA A 202 -1.33 1.14 -20.45
CA ALA A 202 -1.94 2.15 -19.59
C ALA A 202 -1.85 1.77 -18.10
N LEU A 203 -2.06 0.50 -17.79
CA LEU A 203 -1.92 -0.03 -16.42
C LEU A 203 -0.47 0.04 -15.93
N SER A 204 0.50 -0.27 -16.79
CA SER A 204 1.92 -0.13 -16.44
C SER A 204 2.26 1.31 -16.05
N ALA A 205 1.78 2.31 -16.80
CA ALA A 205 1.94 3.72 -16.43
C ALA A 205 1.27 4.01 -15.08
N ALA A 206 -0.01 3.69 -14.93
CA ALA A 206 -0.78 3.98 -13.72
C ALA A 206 -0.18 3.33 -12.46
N LEU A 207 0.33 2.10 -12.57
CA LEU A 207 1.00 1.39 -11.48
C LEU A 207 2.42 1.92 -11.19
N ASN A 208 3.01 2.65 -12.12
CA ASN A 208 4.27 3.36 -11.87
C ASN A 208 4.07 4.78 -11.31
N SER A 209 2.85 5.25 -11.12
CA SER A 209 2.50 6.58 -10.60
C SER A 209 2.74 6.77 -9.09
N ASN A 210 2.68 8.03 -8.62
CA ASN A 210 2.65 8.32 -7.19
C ASN A 210 1.28 7.95 -6.59
N LEU A 211 0.19 8.02 -7.39
CA LEU A 211 -1.14 7.57 -6.97
C LEU A 211 -1.15 6.10 -6.57
N PHE A 212 -0.45 5.22 -7.33
CA PHE A 212 -0.33 3.81 -6.94
C PHE A 212 0.45 3.65 -5.63
N TRP A 213 1.52 4.43 -5.41
CA TRP A 213 2.25 4.41 -4.15
C TRP A 213 1.37 4.84 -2.97
N TRP A 214 0.58 5.91 -3.13
CA TRP A 214 -0.39 6.33 -2.13
C TRP A 214 -1.41 5.21 -1.84
N TYR A 215 -2.04 4.65 -2.87
CA TYR A 215 -2.97 3.53 -2.73
C TYR A 215 -2.35 2.34 -1.99
N TYR A 216 -1.14 1.94 -2.36
CA TYR A 216 -0.44 0.84 -1.71
C TYR A 216 -0.15 1.15 -0.24
N SER A 217 0.25 2.37 0.05
CA SER A 217 0.57 2.82 1.41
C SER A 217 -0.66 2.86 2.31
N ILE A 218 -1.78 3.39 1.86
CA ILE A 218 -2.98 3.50 2.70
C ILE A 218 -3.65 2.14 2.96
N ASN A 219 -3.51 1.17 2.05
CA ASN A 219 -4.22 -0.11 2.14
C ASN A 219 -3.40 -1.21 2.81
N PHE A 220 -2.08 -1.30 2.62
CA PHE A 220 -1.30 -2.50 2.95
C PHE A 220 -0.20 -2.24 4.00
N ASP A 221 0.43 -3.33 4.43
CA ASP A 221 1.48 -3.32 5.46
C ASP A 221 2.88 -2.92 4.93
N LEU A 222 3.01 -2.72 3.63
CA LEU A 222 4.25 -2.34 2.92
C LEU A 222 5.40 -3.36 3.10
N PHE A 223 5.10 -4.61 3.39
CA PHE A 223 6.14 -5.62 3.64
C PHE A 223 6.46 -6.42 2.38
N ASN A 224 5.50 -7.20 1.90
CA ASN A 224 5.62 -7.98 0.68
C ASN A 224 4.55 -7.57 -0.32
N PHE A 225 4.92 -7.52 -1.58
CA PHE A 225 4.02 -7.20 -2.65
C PHE A 225 3.32 -8.47 -3.15
N LYS A 226 2.00 -8.48 -3.16
CA LYS A 226 1.19 -9.63 -3.57
C LYS A 226 0.23 -9.24 -4.67
N ASP A 227 -0.18 -10.22 -5.47
CA ASP A 227 -1.03 -10.05 -6.65
C ASP A 227 -2.33 -9.29 -6.33
N TYR A 228 -3.01 -9.62 -5.22
CA TYR A 228 -4.26 -8.94 -4.85
C TYR A 228 -4.10 -7.45 -4.53
N MET A 229 -2.89 -7.03 -4.14
CA MET A 229 -2.57 -5.63 -3.87
C MET A 229 -2.53 -4.81 -5.16
N ILE A 230 -2.06 -5.42 -6.26
CA ILE A 230 -2.09 -4.82 -7.60
C ILE A 230 -3.51 -4.85 -8.15
N PHE A 231 -4.14 -6.03 -8.10
CA PHE A 231 -5.43 -6.26 -8.76
C PHE A 231 -6.59 -5.51 -8.12
N GLY A 232 -6.41 -5.02 -6.89
CA GLY A 232 -7.35 -4.14 -6.20
C GLY A 232 -7.20 -2.66 -6.57
N PHE A 233 -6.12 -2.24 -7.25
CA PHE A 233 -5.98 -0.85 -7.68
C PHE A 233 -7.10 -0.49 -8.66
N GLN A 234 -7.73 0.65 -8.44
CA GLN A 234 -8.83 1.12 -9.27
C GLN A 234 -8.27 1.91 -10.45
N PHE A 235 -8.71 1.58 -11.66
CA PHE A 235 -8.28 2.28 -12.88
C PHE A 235 -9.41 2.29 -13.89
N THR A 236 -9.61 3.43 -14.54
CA THR A 236 -10.51 3.60 -15.68
C THR A 236 -9.87 4.62 -16.62
N TYR A 237 -10.22 4.61 -17.88
CA TYR A 237 -9.89 5.66 -18.83
C TYR A 237 -11.19 6.31 -19.35
N THR A 238 -11.16 7.60 -19.62
CA THR A 238 -12.36 8.35 -19.98
C THR A 238 -12.60 8.39 -21.50
N ASP A 239 -11.53 8.54 -22.27
CA ASP A 239 -11.58 8.65 -23.73
C ASP A 239 -10.26 8.19 -24.36
N GLN A 240 -10.26 8.01 -25.68
CA GLN A 240 -9.10 7.53 -26.45
C GLN A 240 -7.90 8.48 -26.35
N LYS A 241 -8.11 9.78 -26.34
CA LYS A 241 -7.02 10.76 -26.26
C LYS A 241 -6.27 10.69 -24.94
N SER A 242 -7.00 10.55 -23.82
CA SER A 242 -6.44 10.32 -22.49
C SER A 242 -5.64 9.02 -22.45
N LEU A 243 -6.20 7.96 -23.02
CA LEU A 243 -5.54 6.66 -23.10
C LEU A 243 -4.24 6.74 -23.91
N ASP A 244 -4.24 7.39 -25.09
CA ASP A 244 -3.04 7.56 -25.93
C ASP A 244 -1.94 8.36 -25.20
N SER A 245 -2.32 9.37 -24.43
CA SER A 245 -1.36 10.14 -23.61
C SER A 245 -0.72 9.27 -22.54
N ILE A 246 -1.50 8.46 -21.84
CA ILE A 246 -1.01 7.55 -20.79
C ILE A 246 -0.09 6.48 -21.39
N ILE A 247 -0.42 5.91 -22.55
CA ILE A 247 0.42 4.93 -23.26
C ILE A 247 1.78 5.52 -23.64
N LYS A 248 1.79 6.73 -24.17
CA LYS A 248 3.06 7.43 -24.50
C LYS A 248 3.94 7.60 -23.26
N LEU A 249 3.34 7.95 -22.13
CA LEU A 249 4.05 8.06 -20.86
C LEU A 249 4.53 6.69 -20.34
N SER A 250 3.78 5.61 -20.61
CA SER A 250 4.21 4.24 -20.30
C SER A 250 5.50 3.87 -21.03
N ASP A 251 5.56 4.13 -22.35
CA ASP A 251 6.75 3.86 -23.16
C ASP A 251 7.95 4.69 -22.71
N GLN A 252 7.73 5.97 -22.34
CA GLN A 252 8.77 6.83 -21.76
C GLN A 252 9.25 6.33 -20.40
N MET A 253 8.34 5.88 -19.55
CA MET A 253 8.66 5.33 -18.22
C MET A 253 9.51 4.07 -18.35
N GLU A 254 9.12 3.11 -19.19
CA GLU A 254 9.89 1.89 -19.41
C GLU A 254 11.28 2.19 -19.97
N THR A 255 11.39 3.10 -20.95
CA THR A 255 12.68 3.54 -21.48
C THR A 255 13.56 4.17 -20.40
N SER A 256 13.00 5.04 -19.57
CA SER A 256 13.74 5.70 -18.48
C SER A 256 14.19 4.69 -17.42
N LEU A 257 13.32 3.75 -17.04
CA LEU A 257 13.65 2.70 -16.06
C LEU A 257 14.82 1.83 -16.54
N ARG A 258 14.82 1.40 -17.81
CA ARG A 258 15.90 0.58 -18.38
C ARG A 258 17.19 1.38 -18.56
N THR A 259 17.11 2.64 -19.00
CA THR A 259 18.28 3.51 -19.15
C THR A 259 18.97 3.81 -17.83
N ASN A 260 18.20 3.93 -16.73
CA ASN A 260 18.72 4.19 -15.39
C ASN A 260 18.89 2.93 -14.55
N ALA A 261 18.84 1.75 -15.15
CA ALA A 261 19.05 0.49 -14.46
C ALA A 261 20.52 0.30 -14.06
N ILE A 262 20.73 -0.23 -12.87
CA ILE A 262 22.08 -0.64 -12.40
C ILE A 262 22.10 -2.14 -12.33
N TYR A 263 23.08 -2.74 -13.03
CA TYR A 263 23.34 -4.17 -13.03
C TYR A 263 24.51 -4.48 -12.13
N TYR A 264 24.39 -5.51 -11.32
CA TYR A 264 25.46 -5.97 -10.46
C TYR A 264 25.36 -7.48 -10.24
N SER A 265 26.50 -8.07 -9.95
CA SER A 265 26.60 -9.51 -9.68
C SER A 265 26.60 -9.76 -8.18
N ILE A 266 25.72 -10.64 -7.72
CA ILE A 266 25.70 -11.12 -6.34
C ILE A 266 26.23 -12.53 -6.32
N ASN A 267 27.31 -12.76 -5.55
CA ASN A 267 27.82 -14.11 -5.30
C ASN A 267 27.09 -14.70 -4.08
N SER A 268 26.19 -15.61 -4.32
CA SER A 268 25.45 -16.32 -3.28
C SER A 268 26.12 -17.66 -2.96
N VAL A 269 26.27 -17.94 -1.66
CA VAL A 269 26.83 -19.21 -1.18
C VAL A 269 26.02 -20.41 -1.66
N THR A 270 24.72 -20.25 -1.88
CA THR A 270 23.81 -21.34 -2.30
C THR A 270 23.61 -21.44 -3.80
N ASN A 271 23.65 -20.31 -4.53
CA ASN A 271 23.24 -20.24 -5.94
C ASN A 271 24.37 -19.78 -6.89
N GLY A 272 25.59 -19.55 -6.36
CA GLY A 272 26.71 -19.05 -7.16
C GLY A 272 26.56 -17.60 -7.60
N LEU A 273 27.19 -17.24 -8.72
CA LEU A 273 27.16 -15.91 -9.29
C LEU A 273 25.79 -15.66 -9.98
N ASN A 274 25.03 -14.69 -9.49
CA ASN A 274 23.77 -14.29 -10.09
C ASN A 274 23.82 -12.83 -10.50
N GLU A 275 23.37 -12.53 -11.70
CA GLU A 275 23.13 -11.15 -12.12
C GLU A 275 21.80 -10.64 -11.57
N THR A 276 21.78 -9.41 -11.10
CA THR A 276 20.57 -8.73 -10.64
C THR A 276 20.53 -7.31 -11.17
N VAL A 277 19.33 -6.75 -11.23
CA VAL A 277 19.09 -5.38 -11.71
C VAL A 277 18.27 -4.59 -10.70
N THR A 278 18.66 -3.34 -10.46
CA THR A 278 17.87 -2.36 -9.72
C THR A 278 17.52 -1.19 -10.65
N TYR A 279 16.22 -0.93 -10.81
CA TYR A 279 15.73 0.20 -11.57
C TYR A 279 15.67 1.43 -10.67
N GLN A 280 16.42 2.48 -11.02
CA GLN A 280 16.45 3.74 -10.28
C GLN A 280 15.22 4.59 -10.61
N LYS A 281 14.05 4.15 -10.16
CA LYS A 281 12.75 4.76 -10.51
C LYS A 281 12.64 6.23 -10.07
N PHE A 282 13.32 6.64 -9.01
CA PHE A 282 13.36 8.03 -8.57
C PHE A 282 13.88 8.98 -9.65
N LYS A 283 14.79 8.54 -10.53
CA LYS A 283 15.25 9.33 -11.70
C LYS A 283 14.18 9.54 -12.77
N SER A 284 13.07 8.84 -12.67
CA SER A 284 11.91 9.00 -13.57
C SER A 284 10.80 9.85 -12.94
N LYS A 285 11.11 10.64 -11.89
CA LYS A 285 10.10 11.40 -11.13
C LYS A 285 9.27 12.34 -12.02
N GLU A 286 9.89 13.04 -12.97
CA GLU A 286 9.18 13.93 -13.89
C GLU A 286 8.13 13.17 -14.75
N ILE A 287 8.46 11.94 -15.17
CA ILE A 287 7.54 11.09 -15.93
C ILE A 287 6.41 10.60 -15.02
N MET A 288 6.72 10.22 -13.78
CA MET A 288 5.71 9.84 -12.79
C MET A 288 4.71 10.99 -12.54
N ASP A 289 5.21 12.20 -12.39
CA ASP A 289 4.37 13.39 -12.17
C ASP A 289 3.51 13.71 -13.41
N ALA A 290 4.05 13.49 -14.61
CA ALA A 290 3.27 13.62 -15.85
C ALA A 290 2.16 12.55 -15.94
N ILE A 291 2.43 11.33 -15.49
CA ILE A 291 1.40 10.27 -15.38
C ILE A 291 0.31 10.69 -14.38
N ASP A 292 0.66 11.17 -13.19
CA ASP A 292 -0.32 11.62 -12.19
C ASP A 292 -1.17 12.78 -12.70
N LYS A 293 -0.60 13.71 -13.51
CA LYS A 293 -1.36 14.77 -14.17
C LYS A 293 -2.39 14.24 -15.16
N GLU A 294 -2.07 13.19 -15.91
CA GLU A 294 -3.05 12.55 -16.81
C GLU A 294 -4.11 11.79 -15.98
N LEU A 295 -3.70 11.08 -14.94
CA LEU A 295 -4.61 10.36 -14.04
C LEU A 295 -5.56 11.33 -13.31
N THR A 296 -5.12 12.52 -12.95
CA THR A 296 -5.96 13.56 -12.34
C THR A 296 -7.20 13.87 -13.17
N LYS A 297 -7.08 13.89 -14.50
CA LYS A 297 -8.22 14.09 -15.38
C LYS A 297 -9.22 12.94 -15.33
N VAL A 298 -8.70 11.72 -15.12
CA VAL A 298 -9.52 10.49 -15.04
C VAL A 298 -10.27 10.43 -13.73
N TYR A 299 -9.60 10.75 -12.61
CA TYR A 299 -10.19 10.68 -11.26
C TYR A 299 -10.88 11.98 -10.83
N GLU A 300 -10.87 13.02 -11.68
CA GLU A 300 -11.42 14.34 -11.36
C GLU A 300 -10.80 14.95 -10.10
N PHE A 301 -9.50 14.76 -9.91
CA PHE A 301 -8.77 15.37 -8.80
C PHE A 301 -8.61 16.88 -9.02
N THR A 302 -8.64 17.63 -7.93
CA THR A 302 -8.29 19.06 -7.94
C THR A 302 -6.77 19.24 -8.03
N GLU A 303 -6.32 20.46 -8.28
CA GLU A 303 -4.87 20.77 -8.29
C GLU A 303 -4.23 20.52 -6.91
N GLU A 304 -4.95 20.76 -5.81
CA GLU A 304 -4.49 20.49 -4.45
C GLU A 304 -4.36 18.99 -4.19
N GLU A 305 -5.33 18.19 -4.64
CA GLU A 305 -5.28 16.73 -4.54
C GLU A 305 -4.14 16.13 -5.39
N LEU A 306 -3.90 16.69 -6.58
CA LEU A 306 -2.76 16.31 -7.41
C LEU A 306 -1.43 16.64 -6.73
N ASP A 307 -1.28 17.84 -6.19
CA ASP A 307 -0.07 18.24 -5.46
C ASP A 307 0.17 17.33 -4.25
N PHE A 308 -0.88 16.98 -3.53
CA PHE A 308 -0.80 16.02 -2.44
C PHE A 308 -0.27 14.66 -2.91
N ILE A 309 -0.80 14.10 -4.00
CA ILE A 309 -0.37 12.79 -4.55
C ILE A 309 1.09 12.84 -5.02
N ILE A 310 1.48 13.86 -5.77
CA ILE A 310 2.84 14.02 -6.29
C ILE A 310 3.87 14.09 -5.15
N ASN A 311 3.52 14.75 -4.05
CA ASN A 311 4.39 14.95 -2.90
C ASN A 311 4.23 13.89 -1.79
N TYR A 312 3.33 12.91 -1.97
CA TYR A 312 3.08 11.90 -0.96
C TYR A 312 4.35 11.09 -0.62
N ASP A 313 4.74 11.11 0.65
CA ASP A 313 5.95 10.45 1.16
C ASP A 313 7.28 10.89 0.48
N ILE A 314 7.28 11.95 -0.33
CA ILE A 314 8.44 12.33 -1.18
C ILE A 314 9.70 12.50 -0.35
N LYS A 315 9.63 13.13 0.82
CA LYS A 315 10.74 13.32 1.74
C LYS A 315 11.43 12.01 2.15
N TYR A 316 10.68 10.92 2.22
CA TYR A 316 11.19 9.60 2.63
C TYR A 316 11.52 8.70 1.44
N ARG A 317 11.00 9.02 0.26
CA ARG A 317 11.21 8.28 -0.97
C ARG A 317 12.45 8.75 -1.73
N MET A 318 12.64 10.06 -1.83
CA MET A 318 13.79 10.65 -2.52
C MET A 318 15.04 10.68 -1.65
N GLY A 319 14.89 10.70 -0.30
CA GLY A 319 16.05 10.70 0.59
C GLY A 319 16.95 11.92 0.38
N ASP A 320 18.25 11.67 0.20
CA ASP A 320 19.25 12.74 0.04
C ASP A 320 19.15 13.43 -1.33
N GLU A 321 18.52 12.81 -2.34
CA GLU A 321 18.32 13.41 -3.66
C GLU A 321 17.41 14.63 -3.66
N LEU A 322 16.65 14.88 -2.58
CA LEU A 322 15.90 16.13 -2.40
C LEU A 322 16.79 17.33 -2.07
N ASN A 323 18.06 17.11 -1.72
CA ASN A 323 19.00 18.14 -1.32
C ASN A 323 19.99 18.52 -2.42
N GLU A 324 19.91 17.84 -3.58
CA GLU A 324 20.65 18.19 -4.81
C GLU A 324 19.82 19.10 -5.75
#